data_9330e87eb69d4aeab533c9bd788a0615
#
_entry.id   9330e87eb69d4aeab533c9bd788a0615
#
_cell.length_a   1.000
_cell.length_b   1.000
_cell.length_c   1.000
_cell.angle_alpha   90.00
_cell.angle_beta   90.00
_cell.angle_gamma   90.00
#
_symmetry.space_group_name_H-M   'P 1'
#
loop_
_entity.id
_entity.type
_entity.pdbx_description
1 polymer ?
#
loop_
_entity_poly.entity_id
_entity_poly.type
_entity_poly.pdbx_seq_one_letter_code
_entity_poly.pdbx_strand_id
1 'polypeptide(L)'
;MRLNQKSAIFGVLMALFLICTATVPAQKRKGHPSARNLTVKELRQAQVRLTEMGYGRGPTALIAFQKYEQRKVTGRLTRDEFDAIVNAEAPVARDPGYKHVEVDLDRQVLVLTNEDGSVKRVLPVSTGSNKQYREKRMSGLAYTPRGRFRIYSKLNGWRKSPLGLLYYPNYFSDGLAIHGNPSVPSTPQSHGCIRIPMSAAVEMSRQTPVGTILLIYDSQSFVSAKEWATP
;
A
#
# COMPACT_ATOMS: atom_id res chain seq x y z
N MET A 1 -12.84 22.73 -79.43
CA MET A 1 -13.80 21.95 -80.30
C MET A 1 -14.55 21.03 -79.33
N ARG A 2 -15.87 21.23 -79.28
CA ARG A 2 -16.98 20.41 -78.78
C ARG A 2 -17.00 20.00 -77.32
N LEU A 3 -17.96 20.61 -76.62
CA LEU A 3 -18.70 20.24 -75.44
C LEU A 3 -19.24 18.79 -75.50
N ASN A 4 -19.35 18.13 -74.37
CA ASN A 4 -20.55 17.35 -74.13
C ASN A 4 -20.85 17.29 -72.61
N GLN A 5 -21.98 17.88 -72.28
CA GLN A 5 -22.67 17.78 -70.99
C GLN A 5 -23.36 16.42 -70.92
N LYS A 6 -23.25 15.74 -69.78
CA LYS A 6 -24.28 14.75 -69.37
C LYS A 6 -24.67 15.03 -67.92
N SER A 7 -25.88 15.48 -67.80
CA SER A 7 -26.66 15.62 -66.57
C SER A 7 -26.86 14.28 -65.88
N ALA A 8 -26.60 14.18 -64.64
CA ALA A 8 -27.03 13.06 -63.76
C ALA A 8 -27.88 13.62 -62.62
N ILE A 9 -29.12 13.16 -62.63
CA ILE A 9 -30.19 13.51 -61.72
C ILE A 9 -29.88 12.85 -60.37
N PHE A 10 -29.73 13.66 -59.32
CA PHE A 10 -29.58 13.17 -57.93
C PHE A 10 -30.98 13.02 -57.31
N GLY A 11 -31.41 11.78 -57.18
CA GLY A 11 -32.62 11.40 -56.41
C GLY A 11 -32.35 11.50 -54.93
N VAL A 12 -33.04 12.40 -54.25
CA VAL A 12 -33.00 12.54 -52.80
C VAL A 12 -33.88 11.44 -52.18
N LEU A 13 -33.25 10.40 -51.61
CA LEU A 13 -33.93 9.42 -50.78
C LEU A 13 -34.00 9.98 -49.37
N MET A 14 -35.21 10.41 -48.97
CA MET A 14 -35.52 10.87 -47.65
C MET A 14 -35.76 9.64 -46.75
N ALA A 15 -34.76 9.22 -46.00
CA ALA A 15 -34.88 8.15 -45.00
C ALA A 15 -35.54 8.72 -43.74
N LEU A 16 -36.78 8.34 -43.48
CA LEU A 16 -37.45 8.61 -42.22
C LEU A 16 -36.76 7.77 -41.11
N PHE A 17 -35.98 8.43 -40.27
CA PHE A 17 -35.54 7.82 -39.00
C PHE A 17 -36.68 7.88 -37.98
N LEU A 18 -37.32 6.75 -37.74
CA LEU A 18 -38.18 6.56 -36.58
C LEU A 18 -37.32 6.58 -35.32
N ILE A 19 -37.34 7.68 -34.60
CA ILE A 19 -36.71 7.75 -33.27
C ILE A 19 -37.62 7.00 -32.31
N CYS A 20 -37.30 5.73 -32.06
CA CYS A 20 -37.90 4.95 -31.00
C CYS A 20 -37.32 5.47 -29.65
N THR A 21 -38.05 6.37 -28.98
CA THR A 21 -37.73 6.80 -27.63
C THR A 21 -38.06 5.69 -26.64
N ALA A 22 -37.11 4.78 -26.46
CA ALA A 22 -37.18 3.82 -25.36
C ALA A 22 -37.07 4.60 -24.05
N THR A 23 -38.15 4.78 -23.33
CA THR A 23 -38.16 5.26 -21.95
C THR A 23 -37.44 4.23 -21.09
N VAL A 24 -36.17 4.45 -20.79
CA VAL A 24 -35.43 3.68 -19.79
C VAL A 24 -36.11 3.93 -18.45
N PRO A 25 -36.64 2.92 -17.77
CA PRO A 25 -37.23 3.10 -16.46
C PRO A 25 -36.15 3.62 -15.53
N ALA A 26 -36.39 4.73 -14.85
CA ALA A 26 -35.51 5.29 -13.85
C ALA A 26 -35.23 4.22 -12.79
N GLN A 27 -34.06 3.62 -12.85
CA GLN A 27 -33.60 2.67 -11.86
C GLN A 27 -33.49 3.43 -10.54
N LYS A 28 -34.42 3.16 -9.61
CA LYS A 28 -34.39 3.69 -8.25
C LYS A 28 -32.98 3.43 -7.72
N ARG A 29 -32.17 4.48 -7.63
CA ARG A 29 -30.90 4.45 -6.88
C ARG A 29 -31.27 3.93 -5.50
N LYS A 30 -30.88 2.70 -5.18
CA LYS A 30 -30.92 2.18 -3.81
C LYS A 30 -30.18 3.22 -2.99
N GLY A 31 -30.90 3.98 -2.15
CA GLY A 31 -30.30 4.97 -1.29
C GLY A 31 -29.14 4.30 -0.56
N HIS A 32 -27.99 4.97 -0.52
CA HIS A 32 -26.88 4.57 0.33
C HIS A 32 -27.47 4.35 1.73
N PRO A 33 -27.24 3.20 2.36
CA PRO A 33 -27.72 3.00 3.72
C PRO A 33 -27.22 4.14 4.55
N SER A 34 -28.17 4.90 5.07
CA SER A 34 -28.02 6.02 6.01
C SER A 34 -26.83 5.75 6.94
N ALA A 35 -26.09 6.80 7.32
CA ALA A 35 -24.95 6.81 8.25
C ALA A 35 -25.32 6.25 9.64
N ARG A 36 -25.75 4.99 9.69
CA ARG A 36 -26.03 4.25 10.91
C ARG A 36 -24.71 4.03 11.63
N ASN A 37 -24.60 4.51 12.83
CA ASN A 37 -23.45 4.24 13.69
C ASN A 37 -23.22 2.74 13.83
N LEU A 38 -21.95 2.34 13.82
CA LEU A 38 -21.57 0.96 14.07
C LEU A 38 -21.93 0.53 15.49
N THR A 39 -22.50 -0.66 15.63
CA THR A 39 -22.78 -1.26 16.93
C THR A 39 -21.47 -1.78 17.55
N VAL A 40 -21.47 -1.99 18.86
CA VAL A 40 -20.33 -2.59 19.58
C VAL A 40 -19.96 -3.97 19.02
N LYS A 41 -20.95 -4.75 18.57
CA LYS A 41 -20.74 -6.06 17.93
C LYS A 41 -19.97 -5.91 16.61
N GLU A 42 -20.36 -4.96 15.78
CA GLU A 42 -19.69 -4.68 14.49
C GLU A 42 -18.27 -4.15 14.70
N LEU A 43 -18.05 -3.25 15.66
CA LEU A 43 -16.71 -2.78 16.02
C LEU A 43 -15.79 -3.95 16.44
N ARG A 44 -16.29 -4.87 17.25
CA ARG A 44 -15.56 -6.07 17.65
C ARG A 44 -15.29 -7.00 16.47
N GLN A 45 -16.27 -7.20 15.61
CA GLN A 45 -16.14 -8.05 14.40
C GLN A 45 -15.05 -7.51 13.48
N ALA A 46 -15.05 -6.20 13.17
CA ALA A 46 -14.00 -5.57 12.38
C ALA A 46 -12.61 -5.77 13.00
N GLN A 47 -12.50 -5.58 14.33
CA GLN A 47 -11.24 -5.76 15.05
C GLN A 47 -10.73 -7.21 14.99
N VAL A 48 -11.62 -8.20 15.16
CA VAL A 48 -11.28 -9.62 15.03
C VAL A 48 -10.80 -9.90 13.62
N ARG A 49 -11.54 -9.48 12.61
CA ARG A 49 -11.19 -9.70 11.21
C ARG A 49 -9.85 -9.08 10.81
N LEU A 50 -9.58 -7.84 11.22
CA LEU A 50 -8.27 -7.19 11.01
C LEU A 50 -7.13 -7.97 11.67
N THR A 51 -7.38 -8.53 12.85
CA THR A 51 -6.37 -9.33 13.57
C THR A 51 -6.09 -10.65 12.85
N GLU A 52 -7.12 -11.36 12.40
CA GLU A 52 -7.02 -12.61 11.64
C GLU A 52 -6.27 -12.43 10.33
N MET A 53 -6.49 -11.30 9.64
CA MET A 53 -5.79 -10.94 8.41
C MET A 53 -4.35 -10.42 8.62
N GLY A 54 -3.84 -10.40 9.85
CA GLY A 54 -2.48 -9.98 10.14
C GLY A 54 -2.27 -8.47 10.31
N TYR A 55 -3.31 -7.63 10.23
CA TYR A 55 -3.16 -6.19 10.47
C TYR A 55 -2.99 -5.85 11.96
N GLY A 56 -3.43 -6.75 12.86
CA GLY A 56 -3.35 -6.57 14.31
C GLY A 56 -4.50 -5.76 14.90
N ARG A 57 -4.21 -4.94 15.91
CA ARG A 57 -5.25 -4.24 16.69
C ARG A 57 -5.06 -2.72 16.71
N GLY A 58 -6.17 -2.03 16.94
CA GLY A 58 -6.20 -0.59 17.15
C GLY A 58 -6.11 0.25 15.88
N PRO A 59 -5.89 1.57 16.00
CA PRO A 59 -5.90 2.50 14.88
C PRO A 59 -4.87 2.18 13.79
N THR A 60 -3.69 1.69 14.16
CA THR A 60 -2.64 1.31 13.21
C THR A 60 -3.04 0.13 12.32
N ALA A 61 -3.86 -0.79 12.82
CA ALA A 61 -4.38 -1.92 12.04
C ALA A 61 -5.31 -1.43 10.92
N LEU A 62 -6.21 -0.51 11.25
CA LEU A 62 -7.12 0.08 10.27
C LEU A 62 -6.35 0.89 9.21
N ILE A 63 -5.35 1.68 9.63
CA ILE A 63 -4.48 2.42 8.70
C ILE A 63 -3.73 1.45 7.77
N ALA A 64 -3.20 0.33 8.30
CA ALA A 64 -2.53 -0.68 7.48
C ALA A 64 -3.48 -1.30 6.45
N PHE A 65 -4.70 -1.64 6.87
CA PHE A 65 -5.75 -2.15 5.99
C PHE A 65 -6.10 -1.13 4.90
N GLN A 66 -6.35 0.13 5.27
CA GLN A 66 -6.69 1.18 4.30
C GLN A 66 -5.58 1.38 3.26
N LYS A 67 -4.31 1.34 3.68
CA LYS A 67 -3.15 1.41 2.78
C LYS A 67 -3.05 0.18 1.87
N TYR A 68 -3.14 -1.01 2.44
CA TYR A 68 -3.03 -2.26 1.68
C TYR A 68 -4.12 -2.37 0.61
N GLU A 69 -5.36 -2.02 0.95
CA GLU A 69 -6.51 -2.00 0.05
C GLU A 69 -6.59 -0.73 -0.81
N GLN A 70 -5.57 0.14 -0.78
CA GLN A 70 -5.50 1.41 -1.51
C GLN A 70 -6.74 2.31 -1.30
N ARG A 71 -7.30 2.25 -0.10
CA ARG A 71 -8.44 3.08 0.31
C ARG A 71 -7.97 4.43 0.84
N LYS A 72 -8.90 5.38 1.00
CA LYS A 72 -8.58 6.67 1.65
C LYS A 72 -8.12 6.43 3.10
N VAL A 73 -6.89 6.78 3.40
CA VAL A 73 -6.28 6.59 4.73
C VAL A 73 -6.79 7.64 5.70
N THR A 74 -7.82 7.30 6.45
CA THR A 74 -8.49 8.18 7.42
C THR A 74 -8.25 7.75 8.87
N GLY A 75 -7.93 6.48 9.10
CA GLY A 75 -7.88 5.86 10.43
C GLY A 75 -9.25 5.81 11.14
N ARG A 76 -10.35 6.07 10.42
CA ARG A 76 -11.72 6.06 10.95
C ARG A 76 -12.48 4.85 10.42
N LEU A 77 -13.06 4.07 11.31
CA LEU A 77 -13.91 2.95 10.98
C LEU A 77 -15.34 3.46 10.71
N THR A 78 -15.66 3.63 9.44
CA THR A 78 -17.00 3.99 8.95
C THR A 78 -17.79 2.72 8.60
N ARG A 79 -19.06 2.85 8.23
CA ARG A 79 -19.85 1.74 7.68
C ARG A 79 -19.18 1.13 6.45
N ASP A 80 -18.75 1.94 5.50
CA ASP A 80 -18.07 1.50 4.28
C ASP A 80 -16.75 0.78 4.58
N GLU A 81 -16.02 1.22 5.60
CA GLU A 81 -14.80 0.54 6.05
C GLU A 81 -15.11 -0.79 6.73
N PHE A 82 -16.17 -0.85 7.55
CA PHE A 82 -16.61 -2.10 8.16
C PHE A 82 -16.98 -3.14 7.08
N ASP A 83 -17.80 -2.74 6.12
CA ASP A 83 -18.23 -3.62 5.02
C ASP A 83 -17.03 -4.10 4.18
N ALA A 84 -16.07 -3.21 3.93
CA ALA A 84 -14.82 -3.57 3.25
C ALA A 84 -14.00 -4.59 4.06
N ILE A 85 -13.81 -4.38 5.36
CA ILE A 85 -13.04 -5.28 6.24
C ILE A 85 -13.67 -6.68 6.30
N VAL A 86 -15.00 -6.75 6.43
CA VAL A 86 -15.71 -8.03 6.56
C VAL A 86 -15.63 -8.85 5.28
N ASN A 87 -15.64 -8.19 4.10
CA ASN A 87 -15.61 -8.83 2.79
C ASN A 87 -14.20 -8.95 2.20
N ALA A 88 -13.16 -8.41 2.84
CA ALA A 88 -11.80 -8.47 2.32
C ALA A 88 -11.24 -9.89 2.37
N GLU A 89 -10.42 -10.21 1.38
CA GLU A 89 -9.54 -11.37 1.41
C GLU A 89 -8.35 -11.13 2.33
N ALA A 90 -7.74 -12.20 2.81
CA ALA A 90 -6.51 -12.09 3.57
C ALA A 90 -5.37 -11.59 2.67
N PRO A 91 -4.48 -10.70 3.17
CA PRO A 91 -3.34 -10.25 2.38
C PRO A 91 -2.42 -11.43 2.05
N VAL A 92 -1.80 -11.36 0.87
CA VAL A 92 -0.83 -12.34 0.40
C VAL A 92 0.52 -11.67 0.17
N ALA A 93 1.60 -12.41 0.44
CA ALA A 93 2.94 -11.99 0.09
C ALA A 93 3.11 -12.03 -1.43
N ARG A 94 3.86 -11.09 -1.97
CA ARG A 94 4.13 -11.03 -3.42
C ARG A 94 5.13 -12.09 -3.86
N ASP A 95 6.05 -12.48 -2.97
CA ASP A 95 7.02 -13.55 -3.18
C ASP A 95 6.86 -14.66 -2.12
N PRO A 96 5.85 -15.55 -2.23
CA PRO A 96 5.50 -16.52 -1.20
C PRO A 96 6.50 -17.68 -1.11
N GLY A 97 6.41 -18.46 -0.01
CA GLY A 97 7.10 -19.76 0.15
C GLY A 97 8.31 -19.73 1.08
N TYR A 98 8.61 -18.60 1.71
CA TYR A 98 9.69 -18.50 2.70
C TYR A 98 9.50 -17.26 3.59
N LYS A 99 10.23 -17.23 4.72
CA LYS A 99 10.20 -16.09 5.63
C LYS A 99 11.03 -14.93 5.14
N HIS A 100 10.41 -13.78 5.03
CA HIS A 100 11.05 -12.52 4.61
C HIS A 100 10.21 -11.31 5.03
N VAL A 101 10.68 -10.13 4.65
CA VAL A 101 9.96 -8.87 4.77
C VAL A 101 9.78 -8.29 3.38
N GLU A 102 8.59 -7.82 3.08
CA GLU A 102 8.30 -7.04 1.88
C GLU A 102 7.95 -5.60 2.24
N VAL A 103 8.36 -4.65 1.42
CA VAL A 103 7.93 -3.24 1.52
C VAL A 103 7.40 -2.79 0.17
N ASP A 104 6.10 -2.59 0.12
CA ASP A 104 5.39 -2.04 -1.03
C ASP A 104 5.40 -0.51 -0.94
N LEU A 105 6.15 0.12 -1.82
CA LEU A 105 6.35 1.57 -1.83
C LEU A 105 5.11 2.33 -2.35
N ASP A 106 4.30 1.70 -3.19
CA ASP A 106 3.07 2.33 -3.71
C ASP A 106 1.98 2.33 -2.63
N ARG A 107 1.80 1.21 -1.95
CA ARG A 107 0.83 1.06 -0.86
C ARG A 107 1.31 1.63 0.46
N GLN A 108 2.61 1.86 0.61
CA GLN A 108 3.24 2.28 1.87
C GLN A 108 2.91 1.32 3.02
N VAL A 109 3.13 0.03 2.77
CA VAL A 109 2.97 -1.05 3.75
C VAL A 109 4.20 -1.93 3.80
N LEU A 110 4.41 -2.54 4.96
CA LEU A 110 5.39 -3.60 5.18
C LEU A 110 4.63 -4.88 5.49
N VAL A 111 4.99 -5.96 4.79
CA VAL A 111 4.48 -7.31 5.01
C VAL A 111 5.58 -8.16 5.61
N LEU A 112 5.34 -8.78 6.75
CA LEU A 112 6.20 -9.79 7.37
C LEU A 112 5.56 -11.15 7.13
N THR A 113 6.32 -12.12 6.65
CA THR A 113 5.84 -13.49 6.39
C THR A 113 6.26 -14.47 7.48
N ASN A 114 5.55 -15.58 7.57
CA ASN A 114 5.91 -16.79 8.31
C ASN A 114 6.94 -17.62 7.52
N GLU A 115 7.41 -18.72 8.10
CA GLU A 115 8.38 -19.64 7.46
C GLU A 115 7.82 -20.28 6.16
N ASP A 116 6.51 -20.45 6.07
CA ASP A 116 5.81 -20.98 4.89
C ASP A 116 5.47 -19.90 3.85
N GLY A 117 5.84 -18.63 4.10
CA GLY A 117 5.53 -17.49 3.24
C GLY A 117 4.13 -16.90 3.39
N SER A 118 3.30 -17.46 4.26
CA SER A 118 2.00 -16.83 4.60
C SER A 118 2.22 -15.51 5.33
N VAL A 119 1.26 -14.58 5.19
CA VAL A 119 1.37 -13.27 5.84
C VAL A 119 1.17 -13.40 7.35
N LYS A 120 2.18 -12.99 8.10
CA LYS A 120 2.15 -12.91 9.56
C LYS A 120 1.66 -11.55 10.05
N ARG A 121 2.13 -10.49 9.40
CA ARG A 121 1.87 -9.12 9.84
C ARG A 121 1.89 -8.13 8.69
N VAL A 122 0.95 -7.21 8.67
CA VAL A 122 0.96 -6.03 7.79
C VAL A 122 1.05 -4.78 8.66
N LEU A 123 2.02 -3.91 8.37
CA LEU A 123 2.25 -2.65 9.06
C LEU A 123 2.16 -1.47 8.10
N PRO A 124 1.58 -0.34 8.52
CA PRO A 124 1.71 0.88 7.74
C PRO A 124 3.14 1.41 7.85
N VAL A 125 3.68 1.93 6.76
CA VAL A 125 5.01 2.57 6.75
C VAL A 125 4.96 3.98 6.18
N SER A 126 6.06 4.72 6.37
CA SER A 126 6.38 5.93 5.63
C SER A 126 7.85 5.87 5.21
N THR A 127 8.07 5.83 3.90
CA THR A 127 9.38 5.65 3.27
C THR A 127 9.96 6.97 2.79
N GLY A 128 11.08 6.95 2.07
CA GLY A 128 11.72 8.13 1.49
C GLY A 128 10.79 8.96 0.62
N SER A 129 10.83 10.27 0.80
CA SER A 129 9.92 11.22 0.15
C SER A 129 10.20 11.42 -1.34
N ASN A 130 11.28 10.88 -1.88
CA ASN A 130 11.80 11.11 -3.23
C ASN A 130 12.09 12.59 -3.56
N LYS A 131 12.29 13.41 -2.54
CA LYS A 131 12.63 14.85 -2.67
C LYS A 131 14.08 15.08 -2.27
N GLN A 132 14.68 16.10 -2.87
CA GLN A 132 15.96 16.62 -2.39
C GLN A 132 15.78 17.20 -0.99
N TYR A 133 16.74 16.91 -0.11
CA TYR A 133 16.78 17.50 1.23
C TYR A 133 18.12 18.17 1.51
N ARG A 134 18.10 19.15 2.37
CA ARG A 134 19.28 19.81 2.92
C ARG A 134 19.02 20.10 4.39
N GLU A 135 19.61 19.31 5.27
CA GLU A 135 19.44 19.43 6.71
C GLU A 135 20.80 19.36 7.40
N LYS A 136 21.05 20.33 8.27
CA LYS A 136 22.34 20.46 9.00
C LYS A 136 23.51 20.49 8.01
N ARG A 137 24.36 19.45 8.02
CA ARG A 137 25.53 19.31 7.12
C ARG A 137 25.33 18.21 6.07
N MET A 138 24.09 17.71 5.91
CA MET A 138 23.76 16.64 5.00
C MET A 138 22.82 17.14 3.90
N SER A 139 23.01 16.64 2.70
CA SER A 139 22.12 16.86 1.58
C SER A 139 22.07 15.60 0.72
N GLY A 140 20.98 15.38 0.02
CA GLY A 140 20.81 14.24 -0.84
C GLY A 140 19.38 14.06 -1.29
N LEU A 141 19.13 12.96 -2.01
CA LEU A 141 17.79 12.52 -2.37
C LEU A 141 17.25 11.63 -1.24
N ALA A 142 16.06 11.96 -0.75
CA ALA A 142 15.36 11.18 0.27
C ALA A 142 14.73 9.90 -0.34
N TYR A 143 15.56 8.93 -0.67
CA TYR A 143 15.21 7.78 -1.49
C TYR A 143 15.28 6.47 -0.72
N THR A 144 14.24 5.63 -0.82
CA THR A 144 14.26 4.23 -0.36
C THR A 144 14.56 3.34 -1.56
N PRO A 145 15.72 2.64 -1.59
CA PRO A 145 16.12 1.85 -2.74
C PRO A 145 15.20 0.64 -2.94
N ARG A 146 14.90 0.31 -4.21
CA ARG A 146 14.22 -0.92 -4.61
C ARG A 146 15.23 -2.04 -4.75
N GLY A 147 14.76 -3.26 -4.58
CA GLY A 147 15.58 -4.45 -4.75
C GLY A 147 15.51 -5.41 -3.58
N ARG A 148 16.45 -6.36 -3.58
CA ARG A 148 16.59 -7.38 -2.54
C ARG A 148 17.75 -7.03 -1.62
N PHE A 149 17.46 -6.95 -0.36
CA PHE A 149 18.41 -6.61 0.71
C PHE A 149 18.42 -7.71 1.77
N ARG A 150 19.34 -7.56 2.73
CA ARG A 150 19.35 -8.32 3.97
C ARG A 150 19.49 -7.36 5.16
N ILE A 151 18.82 -7.68 6.25
CA ILE A 151 19.12 -7.03 7.53
C ILE A 151 20.54 -7.42 7.92
N TYR A 152 21.47 -6.48 7.93
CA TYR A 152 22.88 -6.75 8.24
C TYR A 152 23.29 -6.35 9.64
N SER A 153 22.55 -5.44 10.28
CA SER A 153 22.83 -4.95 11.65
C SER A 153 21.55 -4.48 12.33
N LYS A 154 21.53 -4.60 13.66
CA LYS A 154 20.39 -4.21 14.49
C LYS A 154 20.89 -3.59 15.78
N LEU A 155 20.11 -2.66 16.32
CA LEU A 155 20.34 -2.09 17.63
C LEU A 155 19.07 -2.11 18.47
N ASN A 156 19.21 -2.38 19.75
CA ASN A 156 18.11 -2.33 20.70
C ASN A 156 17.93 -0.90 21.24
N GLY A 157 16.68 -0.48 21.42
CA GLY A 157 16.36 0.83 21.94
C GLY A 157 16.57 1.98 20.95
N TRP A 158 16.90 3.16 21.48
CA TRP A 158 17.06 4.38 20.70
C TRP A 158 18.47 4.52 20.14
N ARG A 159 18.55 4.95 18.88
CA ARG A 159 19.78 5.35 18.22
C ARG A 159 19.65 6.78 17.69
N LYS A 160 20.60 7.64 18.05
CA LYS A 160 20.74 8.97 17.45
C LYS A 160 21.48 8.86 16.12
N SER A 161 20.87 9.39 15.05
CA SER A 161 21.50 9.55 13.74
C SER A 161 21.60 11.03 13.37
N PRO A 162 22.37 11.42 12.37
CA PRO A 162 22.43 12.81 11.90
C PRO A 162 21.05 13.40 11.52
N LEU A 163 20.16 12.56 10.99
CA LEU A 163 18.82 12.93 10.50
C LEU A 163 17.69 12.64 11.50
N GLY A 164 18.01 12.25 12.74
CA GLY A 164 17.01 12.07 13.79
C GLY A 164 17.19 10.82 14.63
N LEU A 165 16.16 10.50 15.42
CA LEU A 165 16.16 9.35 16.31
C LEU A 165 15.52 8.14 15.63
N LEU A 166 16.14 6.98 15.79
CA LEU A 166 15.68 5.69 15.31
C LEU A 166 15.39 4.79 16.51
N TYR A 167 14.23 4.13 16.54
CA TYR A 167 13.87 3.21 17.62
C TYR A 167 13.90 1.77 17.10
N TYR A 168 14.72 0.91 17.72
CA TYR A 168 15.00 -0.46 17.31
C TYR A 168 15.32 -0.57 15.81
N PRO A 169 16.34 0.16 15.31
CA PRO A 169 16.69 0.14 13.90
C PRO A 169 17.22 -1.23 13.46
N ASN A 170 16.71 -1.71 12.34
CA ASN A 170 17.18 -2.88 11.59
C ASN A 170 17.75 -2.37 10.27
N TYR A 171 19.07 -2.29 10.17
CA TYR A 171 19.78 -1.71 9.02
C TYR A 171 19.84 -2.69 7.85
N PHE A 172 19.61 -2.17 6.63
CA PHE A 172 19.57 -2.99 5.42
C PHE A 172 20.39 -2.43 4.25
N SER A 173 20.73 -1.15 4.22
CA SER A 173 21.56 -0.49 3.19
C SER A 173 22.09 0.82 3.74
N ASP A 174 23.39 1.12 3.54
CA ASP A 174 24.07 2.43 3.75
C ASP A 174 23.47 3.34 4.85
N GLY A 175 23.28 2.81 6.05
CA GLY A 175 22.68 3.53 7.16
C GLY A 175 21.16 3.65 7.09
N LEU A 176 20.50 3.13 6.06
CA LEU A 176 19.05 3.02 6.00
C LEU A 176 18.55 1.84 6.84
N ALA A 177 17.45 2.06 7.55
CA ALA A 177 16.90 1.08 8.47
C ALA A 177 15.37 1.05 8.43
N ILE A 178 14.80 -0.11 8.78
CA ILE A 178 13.42 -0.21 9.28
C ILE A 178 13.47 0.13 10.78
N HIS A 179 12.71 1.13 11.21
CA HIS A 179 12.75 1.57 12.60
C HIS A 179 11.41 2.15 13.09
N GLY A 180 11.17 2.05 14.38
CA GLY A 180 10.05 2.73 15.03
C GLY A 180 10.19 4.24 14.96
N ASN A 181 9.09 4.92 14.65
CA ASN A 181 9.01 6.37 14.64
C ASN A 181 7.67 6.83 15.21
N PRO A 182 7.62 7.90 16.04
CA PRO A 182 6.36 8.45 16.54
C PRO A 182 5.42 8.93 15.43
N SER A 183 5.99 9.30 14.27
CA SER A 183 5.25 9.80 13.12
C SER A 183 5.41 8.85 11.93
N VAL A 184 4.30 8.18 11.56
CA VAL A 184 4.19 7.34 10.36
C VAL A 184 3.05 7.90 9.51
N PRO A 185 3.30 8.97 8.75
CA PRO A 185 2.28 9.59 7.90
C PRO A 185 1.79 8.63 6.81
N SER A 186 0.65 8.99 6.22
CA SER A 186 0.03 8.19 5.15
C SER A 186 0.85 8.17 3.86
N THR A 187 1.72 9.15 3.67
CA THR A 187 2.57 9.34 2.49
C THR A 187 4.05 9.19 2.83
N PRO A 188 4.93 8.98 1.83
CA PRO A 188 6.38 8.96 2.00
C PRO A 188 6.92 10.30 2.52
N GLN A 189 7.60 10.30 3.68
CA GLN A 189 8.13 11.53 4.30
C GLN A 189 9.47 11.32 5.04
N SER A 190 10.11 10.16 4.89
CA SER A 190 11.44 9.95 5.48
C SER A 190 12.54 10.42 4.53
N HIS A 191 13.80 10.38 5.02
CA HIS A 191 14.99 10.61 4.20
C HIS A 191 15.50 9.35 3.46
N GLY A 192 14.73 8.23 3.56
CA GLY A 192 15.08 6.94 2.95
C GLY A 192 14.84 5.75 3.87
N CYS A 193 14.90 5.92 5.19
CA CYS A 193 14.52 4.89 6.15
C CYS A 193 13.03 4.51 6.00
N ILE A 194 12.70 3.31 6.46
CA ILE A 194 11.33 2.80 6.50
C ILE A 194 10.81 2.98 7.94
N ARG A 195 9.96 3.99 8.13
CA ARG A 195 9.32 4.27 9.42
C ARG A 195 8.17 3.31 9.64
N ILE A 196 8.14 2.67 10.81
CA ILE A 196 7.01 1.83 11.29
C ILE A 196 6.47 2.40 12.61
N PRO A 197 5.24 2.06 13.02
CA PRO A 197 4.71 2.47 14.32
C PRO A 197 5.60 2.02 15.47
N MET A 198 5.78 2.89 16.48
CA MET A 198 6.56 2.61 17.69
C MET A 198 6.14 1.32 18.36
N SER A 199 4.83 1.07 18.43
CA SER A 199 4.24 -0.13 19.06
C SER A 199 4.61 -1.44 18.35
N ALA A 200 5.02 -1.39 17.08
CA ALA A 200 5.42 -2.55 16.30
C ALA A 200 6.95 -2.77 16.27
N ALA A 201 7.76 -1.78 16.65
CA ALA A 201 9.19 -1.79 16.40
C ALA A 201 9.94 -2.92 17.14
N VAL A 202 9.60 -3.16 18.40
CA VAL A 202 10.24 -4.22 19.21
C VAL A 202 9.91 -5.60 18.66
N GLU A 203 8.63 -5.84 18.35
CA GLU A 203 8.17 -7.11 17.78
C GLU A 203 8.78 -7.34 16.40
N MET A 204 8.75 -6.32 15.53
CA MET A 204 9.38 -6.38 14.22
C MET A 204 10.87 -6.72 14.32
N SER A 205 11.60 -6.07 15.22
CA SER A 205 13.02 -6.34 15.45
C SER A 205 13.27 -7.78 15.91
N ARG A 206 12.43 -8.35 16.78
CA ARG A 206 12.55 -9.74 17.21
C ARG A 206 12.29 -10.73 16.08
N GLN A 207 11.32 -10.45 15.22
CA GLN A 207 10.92 -11.32 14.13
C GLN A 207 11.88 -11.32 12.95
N THR A 208 12.74 -10.29 12.83
CA THR A 208 13.71 -10.10 11.74
C THR A 208 15.14 -10.18 12.23
N PRO A 209 15.69 -11.38 12.48
CA PRO A 209 17.10 -11.55 12.81
C PRO A 209 18.03 -11.02 11.69
N VAL A 210 19.30 -10.81 12.02
CA VAL A 210 20.34 -10.52 11.01
C VAL A 210 20.33 -11.64 9.97
N GLY A 211 20.44 -11.26 8.70
CA GLY A 211 20.31 -12.18 7.56
C GLY A 211 18.89 -12.23 6.97
N THR A 212 17.86 -11.75 7.66
CA THR A 212 16.49 -11.70 7.13
C THR A 212 16.46 -10.97 5.78
N ILE A 213 15.84 -11.61 4.79
CA ILE A 213 15.64 -11.04 3.46
C ILE A 213 14.61 -9.91 3.54
N LEU A 214 14.90 -8.81 2.85
CA LEU A 214 14.03 -7.66 2.69
C LEU A 214 13.87 -7.35 1.20
N LEU A 215 12.65 -7.41 0.71
CA LEU A 215 12.27 -7.05 -0.65
C LEU A 215 11.61 -5.67 -0.62
N ILE A 216 12.12 -4.72 -1.40
CA ILE A 216 11.56 -3.38 -1.52
C ILE A 216 11.20 -3.14 -2.97
N TYR A 217 9.93 -2.86 -3.24
CA TYR A 217 9.41 -2.75 -4.59
C TYR A 217 8.31 -1.69 -4.73
N ASP A 218 8.03 -1.35 -5.96
CA ASP A 218 6.83 -0.66 -6.42
C ASP A 218 6.21 -1.43 -7.59
N SER A 219 5.18 -0.88 -8.22
CA SER A 219 4.49 -1.51 -9.36
C SER A 219 5.39 -1.72 -10.58
N GLN A 220 6.51 -1.01 -10.69
CA GLN A 220 7.40 -1.04 -11.85
C GLN A 220 8.68 -1.86 -11.64
N SER A 221 9.05 -2.15 -10.40
CA SER A 221 10.39 -2.65 -10.05
C SER A 221 10.40 -3.95 -9.24
N PHE A 222 9.30 -4.69 -9.23
CA PHE A 222 9.27 -5.97 -8.50
C PHE A 222 10.12 -7.02 -9.21
N VAL A 223 11.10 -7.55 -8.47
CA VAL A 223 11.91 -8.69 -8.87
C VAL A 223 11.77 -9.77 -7.81
N SER A 224 11.27 -10.95 -8.20
CA SER A 224 11.12 -12.11 -7.32
C SER A 224 12.48 -12.58 -6.78
N ALA A 225 12.51 -13.10 -5.54
CA ALA A 225 13.74 -13.68 -4.99
C ALA A 225 14.27 -14.86 -5.81
N LYS A 226 13.41 -15.55 -6.56
CA LYS A 226 13.79 -16.65 -7.46
C LYS A 226 14.65 -16.16 -8.63
N GLU A 227 14.42 -14.95 -9.12
CA GLU A 227 15.21 -14.36 -10.22
C GLU A 227 16.62 -13.95 -9.77
N TRP A 228 16.85 -13.77 -8.44
CA TRP A 228 18.15 -13.44 -7.87
C TRP A 228 18.97 -14.69 -7.49
N ALA A 229 18.41 -15.90 -7.61
CA ALA A 229 19.07 -17.15 -7.28
C ALA A 229 19.81 -17.76 -8.49
N THR A 230 19.75 -17.14 -9.66
CA THR A 230 20.52 -17.54 -10.84
C THR A 230 21.88 -16.85 -10.77
N PRO A 231 22.99 -17.63 -10.79
CA PRO A 231 24.35 -17.12 -10.71
C PRO A 231 24.73 -16.28 -11.92
#